data_e2e75b34e7fa7459a2dc3d6fdba55baa
#
_entry.id   e2e75b34e7fa7459a2dc3d6fdba55baa
#
_cell.length_a   1.000
_cell.length_b   1.000
_cell.length_c   1.000
_cell.angle_alpha   90.00
_cell.angle_beta   90.00
_cell.angle_gamma   90.00
#
_symmetry.space_group_name_H-M   'P 1'
#
loop_
_entity.id
_entity.type
_entity.pdbx_description
1 polymer ?
#
loop_
_entity_poly.entity_id
_entity_poly.type
_entity_poly.pdbx_seq_one_letter_code
_entity_poly.pdbx_strand_id
1 'polypeptide(L)'
;MPVLEPRAVIDTNEARCRDCYRCVRVCPVKAIRVVHGQASVDARRCLGCGTCVRECPQGAKRYRRDLPKAEALLKTRKFVAASLAPAFAGAFEPWALLRLPAALRRLGFHYVAETAVGAAWVAQASAGLARERKAPLICTACPAAVGYVEKYRPELVPRLLPLVSPMMAHARHVKARFGAEAGFVFIGSCVAKKAEAERPELAGLVDCVLTFEELADWLRDQGIDLGHCEESAFDEVPSGSARLFPVEGGSLATAGLASGPQDLGAAALSGFEALRDGLGMGQEGGVQLIEPLMCSHGCINGPGIRSEENIFDRRLRVLRFSQAPKSGPEAAATRADLSARYQACPPSPAMAFSEEQIRQVLEQTGKGRPENQLNCGACGYASCRDQVLAVLSGMAEREMCIPYMRRMAEQRSSLIMETSPNGIVILDRDLSILNANTAFEKLVHASSLSGQPISQYVDPDPFEQVASGQVALYDAPCRDEARGLSARLIAYPLPNEDRLAGIFVALPEPGEDARQLRRLKDETVLQARELQEQQVEMARQFANYLGQHTARGEQLVKKLIKAVESEAGPAEGSLGRP
;
A
#
# COMPACT_ATOMS: atom_id res chain seq x y z
N MET A 1 0.14 -28.07 22.37
CA MET A 1 0.74 -28.03 21.03
C MET A 1 1.10 -26.58 20.74
N PRO A 2 2.31 -26.25 20.28
CA PRO A 2 2.62 -24.88 19.88
C PRO A 2 1.70 -24.50 18.72
N VAL A 3 0.93 -23.44 18.89
CA VAL A 3 0.12 -22.84 17.83
C VAL A 3 1.12 -22.40 16.76
N LEU A 4 1.18 -23.14 15.65
CA LEU A 4 1.99 -22.73 14.49
C LEU A 4 1.50 -21.34 14.09
N GLU A 5 2.38 -20.36 14.18
CA GLU A 5 2.07 -19.01 13.70
C GLU A 5 1.63 -19.10 12.23
N PRO A 6 0.47 -18.49 11.87
CA PRO A 6 0.00 -18.54 10.50
C PRO A 6 1.06 -17.94 9.59
N ARG A 7 1.50 -18.70 8.58
CA ARG A 7 2.46 -18.22 7.59
C ARG A 7 1.87 -16.98 6.88
N ALA A 8 2.56 -15.87 7.00
CA ALA A 8 2.14 -14.65 6.35
C ALA A 8 2.09 -14.86 4.82
N VAL A 9 0.93 -14.59 4.23
CA VAL A 9 0.77 -14.61 2.76
C VAL A 9 1.38 -13.36 2.13
N ILE A 10 1.47 -12.27 2.89
CA ILE A 10 2.02 -10.99 2.46
C ILE A 10 3.21 -10.64 3.35
N ASP A 11 4.31 -10.28 2.72
CA ASP A 11 5.54 -9.85 3.38
C ASP A 11 6.01 -8.47 2.91
N THR A 12 7.13 -8.03 3.46
CA THR A 12 7.78 -6.77 3.08
C THR A 12 9.24 -7.03 2.71
N ASN A 13 9.65 -6.55 1.55
CA ASN A 13 11.05 -6.43 1.22
C ASN A 13 11.60 -5.14 1.87
N GLU A 14 12.34 -5.28 2.95
CA GLU A 14 12.89 -4.17 3.73
C GLU A 14 13.81 -3.29 2.90
N ALA A 15 14.64 -3.86 2.03
CA ALA A 15 15.55 -3.11 1.16
C ALA A 15 14.84 -2.15 0.19
N ARG A 16 13.57 -2.39 -0.13
CA ARG A 16 12.74 -1.54 -0.99
C ARG A 16 11.82 -0.60 -0.21
N CYS A 17 11.60 -0.84 1.07
CA CYS A 17 10.74 0.02 1.89
C CYS A 17 11.38 1.40 2.06
N ARG A 18 10.58 2.46 1.94
CA ARG A 18 11.00 3.87 2.03
C ARG A 18 10.11 4.67 2.98
N ASP A 19 9.60 4.08 4.03
CA ASP A 19 8.83 4.73 5.13
C ASP A 19 7.68 5.64 4.69
N CYS A 20 7.15 5.40 3.49
CA CYS A 20 6.09 6.26 2.94
C CYS A 20 4.72 6.04 3.59
N TYR A 21 4.56 5.04 4.45
CA TYR A 21 3.34 4.65 5.17
C TYR A 21 2.10 4.44 4.29
N ARG A 22 2.24 4.36 2.97
CA ARG A 22 1.11 4.13 2.05
C ARG A 22 0.36 2.85 2.41
N CYS A 23 1.09 1.77 2.73
CA CYS A 23 0.51 0.50 3.14
C CYS A 23 -0.29 0.58 4.45
N VAL A 24 0.10 1.44 5.41
CA VAL A 24 -0.66 1.71 6.64
C VAL A 24 -1.95 2.45 6.32
N ARG A 25 -1.88 3.48 5.46
CA ARG A 25 -3.05 4.27 5.05
C ARG A 25 -4.12 3.42 4.38
N VAL A 26 -3.72 2.56 3.45
CA VAL A 26 -4.66 1.74 2.65
C VAL A 26 -5.06 0.43 3.31
N CYS A 27 -4.41 0.03 4.41
CA CYS A 27 -4.77 -1.19 5.10
C CYS A 27 -6.11 -1.05 5.82
N PRO A 28 -7.14 -1.81 5.43
CA PRO A 28 -8.48 -1.65 5.98
C PRO A 28 -8.55 -1.97 7.47
N VAL A 29 -7.71 -2.87 7.94
CA VAL A 29 -7.71 -3.39 9.32
C VAL A 29 -6.45 -3.02 10.11
N LYS A 30 -5.63 -2.09 9.59
CA LYS A 30 -4.40 -1.62 10.24
C LYS A 30 -3.49 -2.77 10.70
N ALA A 31 -3.32 -3.77 9.83
CA ALA A 31 -2.45 -4.93 10.05
C ALA A 31 -0.98 -4.66 9.66
N ILE A 32 -0.60 -3.42 9.41
CA ILE A 32 0.79 -3.03 9.10
C ILE A 32 1.42 -2.44 10.36
N ARG A 33 2.45 -3.09 10.84
CA ARG A 33 3.29 -2.65 11.94
C ARG A 33 4.48 -1.87 11.40
N VAL A 34 4.81 -0.76 12.02
CA VAL A 34 6.00 0.05 11.69
C VAL A 34 6.92 0.08 12.89
N VAL A 35 8.18 -0.34 12.71
CA VAL A 35 9.23 -0.34 13.73
C VAL A 35 10.54 0.08 13.07
N HIS A 36 11.24 1.05 13.65
CA HIS A 36 12.47 1.65 13.08
C HIS A 36 12.29 2.08 11.63
N GLY A 37 11.14 2.74 11.34
CA GLY A 37 10.79 3.17 10.00
C GLY A 37 10.38 2.03 9.05
N GLN A 38 10.55 0.77 9.39
CA GLN A 38 10.28 -0.36 8.51
C GLN A 38 8.87 -0.93 8.72
N ALA A 39 8.14 -1.09 7.61
CA ALA A 39 6.77 -1.60 7.64
C ALA A 39 6.75 -3.12 7.48
N SER A 40 6.25 -3.84 8.46
CA SER A 40 6.00 -5.28 8.44
C SER A 40 4.51 -5.61 8.47
N VAL A 41 4.13 -6.86 8.20
CA VAL A 41 2.72 -7.32 8.22
C VAL A 41 2.48 -8.17 9.47
N ASP A 42 1.53 -7.78 10.29
CA ASP A 42 1.04 -8.63 11.37
C ASP A 42 0.08 -9.70 10.80
N ALA A 43 0.54 -10.95 10.73
CA ALA A 43 -0.20 -12.06 10.14
C ALA A 43 -1.52 -12.36 10.87
N ARG A 44 -1.58 -12.11 12.19
CA ARG A 44 -2.79 -12.36 12.99
C ARG A 44 -3.90 -11.37 12.64
N ARG A 45 -3.52 -10.10 12.36
CA ARG A 45 -4.44 -9.04 11.95
C ARG A 45 -4.75 -9.08 10.46
N CYS A 46 -3.83 -9.54 9.64
CA CYS A 46 -3.92 -9.49 8.18
C CYS A 46 -5.07 -10.34 7.64
N LEU A 47 -5.80 -9.78 6.64
CA LEU A 47 -6.86 -10.48 5.90
C LEU A 47 -6.34 -11.15 4.62
N GLY A 48 -5.08 -10.96 4.25
CA GLY A 48 -4.53 -11.42 2.98
C GLY A 48 -5.12 -10.71 1.75
N CYS A 49 -5.84 -9.60 1.91
CA CYS A 49 -6.57 -8.95 0.81
C CYS A 49 -5.67 -8.39 -0.31
N GLY A 50 -4.37 -8.17 -0.03
CA GLY A 50 -3.41 -7.71 -1.03
C GLY A 50 -3.47 -6.23 -1.40
N THR A 51 -4.34 -5.42 -0.79
CA THR A 51 -4.44 -3.98 -1.08
C THR A 51 -3.10 -3.27 -0.90
N CYS A 52 -2.35 -3.59 0.17
CA CYS A 52 -1.02 -3.01 0.40
C CYS A 52 0.03 -3.40 -0.65
N VAL A 53 -0.13 -4.55 -1.31
CA VAL A 53 0.75 -4.97 -2.42
C VAL A 53 0.47 -4.11 -3.65
N ARG A 54 -0.80 -3.99 -4.05
CA ARG A 54 -1.22 -3.18 -5.19
C ARG A 54 -0.87 -1.72 -5.05
N GLU A 55 -1.00 -1.17 -3.84
CA GLU A 55 -0.83 0.24 -3.55
C GLU A 55 0.62 0.65 -3.18
N CYS A 56 1.55 -0.30 -3.11
CA CYS A 56 2.93 -0.01 -2.75
C CYS A 56 3.70 0.59 -3.95
N PRO A 57 4.05 1.89 -3.94
CA PRO A 57 4.73 2.53 -5.07
C PRO A 57 6.16 2.03 -5.24
N GLN A 58 6.75 1.45 -4.18
CA GLN A 58 8.12 0.93 -4.18
C GLN A 58 8.19 -0.56 -4.53
N GLY A 59 7.05 -1.24 -4.71
CA GLY A 59 7.03 -2.69 -4.87
C GLY A 59 7.65 -3.45 -3.68
N ALA A 60 7.67 -2.81 -2.49
CA ALA A 60 8.22 -3.41 -1.27
C ALA A 60 7.28 -4.45 -0.66
N LYS A 61 5.97 -4.28 -0.78
CA LYS A 61 4.98 -5.28 -0.34
C LYS A 61 4.81 -6.34 -1.41
N ARG A 62 4.90 -7.62 -1.02
CA ARG A 62 4.80 -8.76 -1.91
C ARG A 62 3.87 -9.80 -1.31
N TYR A 63 3.30 -10.62 -2.15
CA TYR A 63 2.66 -11.86 -1.72
C TYR A 63 3.57 -13.06 -1.99
N ARG A 64 3.42 -14.11 -1.21
CA ARG A 64 4.15 -15.36 -1.36
C ARG A 64 3.90 -15.95 -2.75
N ARG A 65 4.96 -16.29 -3.45
CA ARG A 65 4.89 -16.97 -4.75
C ARG A 65 4.94 -18.47 -4.54
N ASP A 66 3.96 -19.18 -5.08
CA ASP A 66 3.82 -20.63 -4.89
C ASP A 66 4.13 -21.42 -6.19
N LEU A 67 4.70 -20.79 -7.22
CA LEU A 67 5.06 -21.42 -8.48
C LEU A 67 5.94 -22.67 -8.30
N PRO A 68 7.02 -22.65 -7.48
CA PRO A 68 7.84 -23.86 -7.28
C PRO A 68 7.04 -25.05 -6.71
N LYS A 69 5.97 -24.75 -5.93
CA LYS A 69 5.08 -25.77 -5.39
C LYS A 69 4.22 -26.41 -6.49
N ALA A 70 3.72 -25.62 -7.45
CA ALA A 70 2.97 -26.13 -8.59
C ALA A 70 3.85 -27.00 -9.50
N GLU A 71 5.08 -26.56 -9.78
CA GLU A 71 6.04 -27.33 -10.59
C GLU A 71 6.41 -28.68 -9.91
N ALA A 72 6.63 -28.66 -8.60
CA ALA A 72 6.89 -29.88 -7.84
C ALA A 72 5.69 -30.84 -7.87
N LEU A 73 4.48 -30.29 -7.78
CA LEU A 73 3.24 -31.07 -7.85
C LEU A 73 3.08 -31.80 -9.19
N LEU A 74 3.33 -31.10 -10.32
CA LEU A 74 3.29 -31.70 -11.66
C LEU A 74 4.33 -32.81 -11.88
N LYS A 75 5.48 -32.72 -11.21
CA LYS A 75 6.52 -33.75 -11.28
C LYS A 75 6.23 -34.98 -10.40
N THR A 76 5.48 -34.79 -9.31
CA THR A 76 5.32 -35.84 -8.29
C THR A 76 3.96 -36.55 -8.34
N ARG A 77 2.91 -35.88 -8.84
CA ARG A 77 1.56 -36.44 -8.91
C ARG A 77 1.26 -36.95 -10.32
N LYS A 78 0.63 -38.13 -10.40
CA LYS A 78 0.23 -38.73 -11.68
C LYS A 78 -0.89 -37.96 -12.38
N PHE A 79 -1.70 -37.25 -11.62
CA PHE A 79 -2.82 -36.45 -12.13
C PHE A 79 -2.89 -35.12 -11.39
N VAL A 80 -2.88 -34.03 -12.13
CA VAL A 80 -3.02 -32.67 -11.59
C VAL A 80 -4.06 -31.90 -12.40
N ALA A 81 -5.02 -31.32 -11.70
CA ALA A 81 -6.06 -30.47 -12.24
C ALA A 81 -5.72 -28.99 -12.06
N ALA A 82 -5.99 -28.18 -13.08
CA ALA A 82 -6.00 -26.72 -13.02
C ALA A 82 -7.44 -26.22 -12.94
N SER A 83 -7.71 -25.39 -11.96
CA SER A 83 -9.00 -24.69 -11.79
C SER A 83 -8.79 -23.20 -12.04
N LEU A 84 -9.32 -22.70 -13.17
CA LEU A 84 -9.12 -21.33 -13.63
C LEU A 84 -10.26 -20.43 -13.18
N ALA A 85 -9.98 -19.44 -12.32
CA ALA A 85 -10.98 -18.53 -11.78
C ALA A 85 -11.60 -17.65 -12.87
N PRO A 86 -12.92 -17.40 -12.89
CA PRO A 86 -13.61 -16.71 -13.99
C PRO A 86 -13.12 -15.27 -14.22
N ALA A 87 -12.37 -14.69 -13.28
CA ALA A 87 -11.67 -13.42 -13.47
C ALA A 87 -10.59 -13.45 -14.56
N PHE A 88 -10.24 -14.63 -15.11
CA PHE A 88 -9.29 -14.75 -16.21
C PHE A 88 -9.77 -13.99 -17.46
N ALA A 89 -11.08 -13.94 -17.69
CA ALA A 89 -11.65 -13.20 -18.82
C ALA A 89 -11.39 -11.67 -18.74
N GLY A 90 -11.15 -11.14 -17.53
CA GLY A 90 -10.73 -9.76 -17.32
C GLY A 90 -9.22 -9.57 -17.21
N ALA A 91 -8.44 -10.66 -17.08
CA ALA A 91 -6.99 -10.63 -16.89
C ALA A 91 -6.21 -10.85 -18.18
N PHE A 92 -6.78 -11.57 -19.13
CA PHE A 92 -6.18 -11.90 -20.41
C PHE A 92 -6.97 -11.29 -21.57
N GLU A 93 -6.30 -11.12 -22.72
CA GLU A 93 -6.93 -10.61 -23.92
C GLU A 93 -8.00 -11.58 -24.47
N PRO A 94 -9.08 -11.08 -25.11
CA PRO A 94 -10.18 -11.92 -25.58
C PRO A 94 -9.73 -13.08 -26.49
N TRP A 95 -8.75 -12.85 -27.36
CA TRP A 95 -8.20 -13.85 -28.27
C TRP A 95 -7.45 -14.98 -27.55
N ALA A 96 -6.94 -14.72 -26.35
CA ALA A 96 -6.15 -15.67 -25.57
C ALA A 96 -7.02 -16.62 -24.73
N LEU A 97 -8.29 -16.27 -24.44
CA LEU A 97 -9.11 -16.97 -23.45
C LEU A 97 -9.29 -18.46 -23.76
N LEU A 98 -9.58 -18.82 -25.03
CA LEU A 98 -9.74 -20.21 -25.45
C LEU A 98 -8.40 -20.93 -25.72
N ARG A 99 -7.28 -20.23 -25.67
CA ARG A 99 -5.94 -20.79 -25.81
C ARG A 99 -5.29 -21.15 -24.48
N LEU A 100 -5.81 -20.57 -23.37
CA LEU A 100 -5.34 -20.88 -22.01
C LEU A 100 -5.43 -22.39 -21.67
N PRO A 101 -6.51 -23.13 -22.00
CA PRO A 101 -6.56 -24.57 -21.73
C PRO A 101 -5.42 -25.35 -22.41
N ALA A 102 -5.10 -25.04 -23.66
CA ALA A 102 -3.98 -25.68 -24.36
C ALA A 102 -2.63 -25.32 -23.73
N ALA A 103 -2.42 -24.05 -23.36
CA ALA A 103 -1.21 -23.60 -22.68
C ALA A 103 -1.02 -24.29 -21.32
N LEU A 104 -2.09 -24.44 -20.53
CA LEU A 104 -2.05 -25.16 -19.26
C LEU A 104 -1.74 -26.65 -19.44
N ARG A 105 -2.30 -27.29 -20.49
CA ARG A 105 -1.96 -28.68 -20.82
C ARG A 105 -0.49 -28.83 -21.25
N ARG A 106 0.08 -27.83 -21.96
CA ARG A 106 1.52 -27.79 -22.28
C ARG A 106 2.40 -27.66 -21.05
N LEU A 107 1.92 -26.99 -19.96
CA LEU A 107 2.59 -26.96 -18.66
C LEU A 107 2.54 -28.30 -17.91
N GLY A 108 1.70 -29.26 -18.36
CA GLY A 108 1.59 -30.59 -17.77
C GLY A 108 0.30 -30.83 -16.96
N PHE A 109 -0.67 -29.94 -17.00
CA PHE A 109 -1.99 -30.19 -16.38
C PHE A 109 -2.80 -31.21 -17.19
N HIS A 110 -3.38 -32.18 -16.49
CA HIS A 110 -4.15 -33.28 -17.08
C HIS A 110 -5.64 -32.95 -17.26
N TYR A 111 -6.13 -31.99 -16.46
CA TYR A 111 -7.50 -31.54 -16.47
C TYR A 111 -7.51 -30.04 -16.24
N VAL A 112 -8.22 -29.32 -17.08
CA VAL A 112 -8.28 -27.85 -17.06
C VAL A 112 -9.74 -27.42 -17.13
N ALA A 113 -10.27 -26.91 -16.02
CA ALA A 113 -11.68 -26.52 -15.91
C ALA A 113 -11.84 -25.13 -15.30
N GLU A 114 -13.02 -24.53 -15.52
CA GLU A 114 -13.36 -23.24 -14.93
C GLU A 114 -13.78 -23.40 -13.46
N THR A 115 -13.22 -22.62 -12.53
CA THR A 115 -13.70 -22.57 -11.13
C THR A 115 -15.17 -22.13 -11.04
N ALA A 116 -15.66 -21.48 -12.09
CA ALA A 116 -17.06 -21.09 -12.21
C ALA A 116 -18.03 -22.29 -12.11
N VAL A 117 -17.55 -23.52 -12.36
CA VAL A 117 -18.27 -24.77 -12.07
C VAL A 117 -18.65 -24.86 -10.60
N GLY A 118 -17.68 -24.71 -9.69
CA GLY A 118 -17.93 -24.66 -8.24
C GLY A 118 -18.77 -23.44 -7.81
N ALA A 119 -18.63 -22.33 -8.55
CA ALA A 119 -19.43 -21.12 -8.29
C ALA A 119 -20.92 -21.33 -8.56
N ALA A 120 -21.28 -22.06 -9.62
CA ALA A 120 -22.67 -22.40 -9.92
C ALA A 120 -23.33 -23.18 -8.77
N TRP A 121 -22.63 -24.20 -8.25
CA TRP A 121 -23.15 -25.00 -7.16
C TRP A 121 -23.31 -24.22 -5.85
N VAL A 122 -22.29 -23.42 -5.50
CA VAL A 122 -22.33 -22.57 -4.29
C VAL A 122 -23.46 -21.54 -4.40
N ALA A 123 -23.68 -20.93 -5.56
CA ALA A 123 -24.77 -19.98 -5.77
C ALA A 123 -26.14 -20.62 -5.60
N GLN A 124 -26.36 -21.80 -6.18
CA GLN A 124 -27.61 -22.55 -6.02
C GLN A 124 -27.90 -22.92 -4.55
N ALA A 125 -26.87 -23.43 -3.85
CA ALA A 125 -26.99 -23.74 -2.43
C ALA A 125 -27.25 -22.48 -1.59
N SER A 126 -26.58 -21.35 -1.92
CA SER A 126 -26.80 -20.05 -1.24
C SER A 126 -28.23 -19.55 -1.41
N ALA A 127 -28.80 -19.65 -2.61
CA ALA A 127 -30.20 -19.29 -2.88
C ALA A 127 -31.21 -20.17 -2.10
N GLY A 128 -30.93 -21.48 -1.99
CA GLY A 128 -31.74 -22.40 -1.17
C GLY A 128 -31.77 -21.98 0.29
N LEU A 129 -30.57 -21.79 0.88
CA LEU A 129 -30.46 -21.41 2.30
C LEU A 129 -31.03 -20.02 2.60
N ALA A 130 -30.90 -19.06 1.66
CA ALA A 130 -31.46 -17.72 1.83
C ALA A 130 -32.98 -17.70 1.90
N ARG A 131 -33.66 -18.57 1.16
CA ARG A 131 -35.15 -18.71 1.19
C ARG A 131 -35.68 -19.29 2.51
N GLU A 132 -34.86 -20.07 3.21
CA GLU A 132 -35.26 -20.74 4.44
C GLU A 132 -35.08 -19.89 5.70
N ARG A 133 -34.28 -18.82 5.63
CA ARG A 133 -33.93 -18.01 6.79
C ARG A 133 -34.52 -16.60 6.72
N LYS A 134 -34.93 -16.08 7.89
CA LYS A 134 -35.46 -14.71 8.04
C LYS A 134 -34.39 -13.62 8.16
N ALA A 135 -33.17 -13.96 8.59
CA ALA A 135 -32.09 -13.01 8.76
C ALA A 135 -31.18 -12.97 7.52
N PRO A 136 -30.63 -11.80 7.15
CA PRO A 136 -29.69 -11.69 6.04
C PRO A 136 -28.48 -12.61 6.22
N LEU A 137 -28.21 -13.46 5.23
CA LEU A 137 -27.05 -14.33 5.19
C LEU A 137 -25.91 -13.65 4.41
N ILE A 138 -24.69 -13.96 4.76
CA ILE A 138 -23.47 -13.39 4.15
C ILE A 138 -22.79 -14.49 3.33
N CYS A 139 -22.59 -14.24 2.02
CA CYS A 139 -21.88 -15.16 1.13
C CYS A 139 -20.41 -15.31 1.56
N THR A 140 -19.89 -16.53 1.40
CA THR A 140 -18.56 -16.93 1.85
C THR A 140 -17.55 -17.16 0.71
N ALA A 141 -17.87 -16.70 -0.50
CA ALA A 141 -17.00 -16.83 -1.66
C ALA A 141 -15.69 -16.02 -1.56
N CYS A 142 -15.69 -14.89 -0.85
CA CYS A 142 -14.54 -14.02 -0.65
C CYS A 142 -13.84 -14.31 0.68
N PRO A 143 -12.65 -14.98 0.70
CA PRO A 143 -11.97 -15.34 1.95
C PRO A 143 -11.48 -14.12 2.76
N ALA A 144 -11.20 -13.00 2.12
CA ALA A 144 -10.83 -11.78 2.82
C ALA A 144 -12.02 -11.13 3.55
N ALA A 145 -13.23 -11.22 2.98
CA ALA A 145 -14.46 -10.78 3.65
C ALA A 145 -14.85 -11.72 4.80
N VAL A 146 -14.73 -13.03 4.59
CA VAL A 146 -14.90 -14.03 5.66
C VAL A 146 -13.94 -13.76 6.81
N GLY A 147 -12.65 -13.59 6.51
CA GLY A 147 -11.63 -13.27 7.51
C GLY A 147 -11.88 -11.93 8.23
N TYR A 148 -12.50 -10.96 7.55
CA TYR A 148 -12.92 -9.71 8.20
C TYR A 148 -14.05 -9.98 9.21
N VAL A 149 -15.03 -10.78 8.85
CA VAL A 149 -16.11 -11.17 9.78
C VAL A 149 -15.55 -11.96 10.97
N GLU A 150 -14.79 -13.02 10.73
CA GLU A 150 -14.23 -13.86 11.79
C GLU A 150 -13.32 -13.09 12.77
N LYS A 151 -12.53 -12.12 12.27
CA LYS A 151 -11.54 -11.39 13.07
C LYS A 151 -12.07 -10.11 13.70
N TYR A 152 -12.92 -9.37 12.99
CA TYR A 152 -13.28 -8.00 13.36
C TYR A 152 -14.77 -7.75 13.59
N ARG A 153 -15.62 -8.71 13.17
CA ARG A 153 -17.07 -8.65 13.33
C ARG A 153 -17.61 -10.01 13.80
N PRO A 154 -17.08 -10.55 14.93
CA PRO A 154 -17.41 -11.90 15.39
C PRO A 154 -18.90 -12.11 15.64
N GLU A 155 -19.65 -11.06 15.93
CA GLU A 155 -21.10 -11.07 16.07
C GLU A 155 -21.84 -11.44 14.78
N LEU A 156 -21.20 -11.27 13.62
CA LEU A 156 -21.78 -11.63 12.32
C LEU A 156 -21.43 -13.06 11.85
N VAL A 157 -20.55 -13.78 12.56
CA VAL A 157 -20.18 -15.16 12.21
C VAL A 157 -21.39 -16.07 12.04
N PRO A 158 -22.46 -16.01 12.88
CA PRO A 158 -23.66 -16.82 12.69
C PRO A 158 -24.44 -16.53 11.41
N ARG A 159 -24.16 -15.40 10.76
CA ARG A 159 -24.77 -14.99 9.48
C ARG A 159 -23.97 -15.44 8.25
N LEU A 160 -22.72 -15.91 8.42
CA LEU A 160 -21.97 -16.51 7.32
C LEU A 160 -22.68 -17.75 6.81
N LEU A 161 -22.84 -17.86 5.49
CA LEU A 161 -23.35 -19.07 4.87
C LEU A 161 -22.46 -20.26 5.26
N PRO A 162 -23.03 -21.38 5.72
CA PRO A 162 -22.26 -22.57 6.07
C PRO A 162 -21.82 -23.33 4.81
N LEU A 163 -21.24 -22.61 3.84
CA LEU A 163 -20.81 -23.13 2.54
C LEU A 163 -19.35 -22.78 2.28
N VAL A 164 -18.64 -23.71 1.65
CA VAL A 164 -17.28 -23.47 1.15
C VAL A 164 -17.28 -22.46 -0.01
N SER A 165 -16.13 -21.88 -0.29
CA SER A 165 -15.97 -21.04 -1.48
C SER A 165 -16.01 -21.85 -2.77
N PRO A 166 -16.25 -21.19 -3.94
CA PRO A 166 -16.21 -21.84 -5.26
C PRO A 166 -14.93 -22.64 -5.53
N MET A 167 -13.77 -22.14 -5.08
CA MET A 167 -12.49 -22.84 -5.20
C MET A 167 -12.53 -24.20 -4.46
N MET A 168 -13.00 -24.20 -3.22
CA MET A 168 -13.06 -25.40 -2.40
C MET A 168 -14.15 -26.37 -2.88
N ALA A 169 -15.29 -25.86 -3.36
CA ALA A 169 -16.32 -26.67 -3.96
C ALA A 169 -15.81 -27.43 -5.19
N HIS A 170 -15.08 -26.74 -6.08
CA HIS A 170 -14.49 -27.35 -7.26
C HIS A 170 -13.38 -28.35 -6.89
N ALA A 171 -12.54 -28.04 -5.89
CA ALA A 171 -11.51 -28.96 -5.40
C ALA A 171 -12.12 -30.26 -4.84
N ARG A 172 -13.20 -30.16 -4.04
CA ARG A 172 -13.93 -31.34 -3.54
C ARG A 172 -14.51 -32.18 -4.68
N HIS A 173 -15.07 -31.55 -5.70
CA HIS A 173 -15.58 -32.23 -6.90
C HIS A 173 -14.47 -32.98 -7.64
N VAL A 174 -13.35 -32.33 -7.92
CA VAL A 174 -12.22 -32.95 -8.63
C VAL A 174 -11.67 -34.14 -7.84
N LYS A 175 -11.48 -33.99 -6.53
CA LYS A 175 -11.01 -35.09 -5.69
C LYS A 175 -12.03 -36.24 -5.56
N ALA A 176 -13.32 -35.94 -5.53
CA ALA A 176 -14.36 -36.97 -5.55
C ALA A 176 -14.38 -37.75 -6.90
N ARG A 177 -14.09 -37.06 -8.02
CA ARG A 177 -14.12 -37.66 -9.36
C ARG A 177 -12.84 -38.43 -9.69
N PHE A 178 -11.67 -37.90 -9.36
CA PHE A 178 -10.36 -38.42 -9.79
C PHE A 178 -9.54 -39.06 -8.65
N GLY A 179 -10.12 -39.12 -7.45
CA GLY A 179 -9.49 -39.68 -6.26
C GLY A 179 -8.81 -38.63 -5.37
N ALA A 180 -8.63 -38.97 -4.09
CA ALA A 180 -8.05 -38.07 -3.09
C ALA A 180 -6.61 -37.62 -3.42
N GLU A 181 -5.87 -38.47 -4.15
CA GLU A 181 -4.49 -38.20 -4.57
C GLU A 181 -4.37 -37.27 -5.79
N ALA A 182 -5.48 -36.92 -6.43
CA ALA A 182 -5.46 -35.96 -7.52
C ALA A 182 -4.93 -34.59 -7.03
N GLY A 183 -3.89 -34.07 -7.66
CA GLY A 183 -3.39 -32.74 -7.39
C GLY A 183 -4.39 -31.67 -7.86
N PHE A 184 -4.56 -30.60 -7.10
CA PHE A 184 -5.44 -29.50 -7.45
C PHE A 184 -4.74 -28.16 -7.32
N VAL A 185 -4.62 -27.45 -8.42
CA VAL A 185 -4.04 -26.11 -8.50
C VAL A 185 -5.12 -25.11 -8.89
N PHE A 186 -5.36 -24.13 -8.01
CA PHE A 186 -6.22 -22.99 -8.32
C PHE A 186 -5.40 -21.86 -8.93
N ILE A 187 -5.91 -21.25 -9.99
CA ILE A 187 -5.28 -20.12 -10.68
C ILE A 187 -6.28 -18.97 -10.76
N GLY A 188 -5.94 -17.81 -10.13
CA GLY A 188 -6.90 -16.71 -10.05
C GLY A 188 -6.27 -15.37 -9.68
N SER A 189 -7.12 -14.37 -9.46
CA SER A 189 -6.72 -13.00 -9.12
C SER A 189 -6.49 -12.75 -7.61
N CYS A 190 -6.88 -13.71 -6.75
CA CYS A 190 -7.05 -13.47 -5.32
C CYS A 190 -5.90 -14.05 -4.49
N VAL A 191 -5.16 -13.17 -3.80
CA VAL A 191 -4.06 -13.57 -2.90
C VAL A 191 -4.58 -14.22 -1.61
N ALA A 192 -5.75 -13.79 -1.09
CA ALA A 192 -6.35 -14.37 0.10
C ALA A 192 -6.71 -15.87 -0.06
N LYS A 193 -6.86 -16.34 -1.28
CA LYS A 193 -7.08 -17.78 -1.59
C LYS A 193 -5.90 -18.65 -1.16
N LYS A 194 -4.66 -18.11 -1.09
CA LYS A 194 -3.49 -18.81 -0.57
C LYS A 194 -3.67 -19.15 0.92
N ALA A 195 -4.19 -18.19 1.71
CA ALA A 195 -4.49 -18.43 3.12
C ALA A 195 -5.71 -19.35 3.31
N GLU A 196 -6.72 -19.23 2.47
CA GLU A 196 -7.90 -20.12 2.51
C GLU A 196 -7.51 -21.58 2.27
N ALA A 197 -6.62 -21.85 1.31
CA ALA A 197 -6.14 -23.20 1.03
C ALA A 197 -5.36 -23.84 2.19
N GLU A 198 -4.85 -23.03 3.11
CA GLU A 198 -4.07 -23.47 4.27
C GLU A 198 -4.90 -23.55 5.57
N ARG A 199 -6.20 -23.29 5.51
CA ARG A 199 -7.08 -23.45 6.67
C ARG A 199 -7.09 -24.91 7.12
N PRO A 200 -6.92 -25.20 8.42
CA PRO A 200 -6.82 -26.58 8.92
C PRO A 200 -7.99 -27.46 8.54
N GLU A 201 -9.21 -26.89 8.55
CA GLU A 201 -10.44 -27.59 8.20
C GLU A 201 -10.59 -27.89 6.70
N LEU A 202 -9.77 -27.29 5.85
CA LEU A 202 -9.75 -27.44 4.39
C LEU A 202 -8.44 -28.06 3.88
N ALA A 203 -7.57 -28.47 4.80
CA ALA A 203 -6.25 -28.99 4.48
C ALA A 203 -6.32 -30.17 3.51
N GLY A 204 -5.42 -30.20 2.52
CA GLY A 204 -5.34 -31.25 1.52
C GLY A 204 -6.33 -31.15 0.37
N LEU A 205 -7.27 -30.21 0.36
CA LEU A 205 -8.20 -30.02 -0.77
C LEU A 205 -7.54 -29.29 -1.93
N VAL A 206 -6.85 -28.19 -1.66
CA VAL A 206 -6.13 -27.38 -2.63
C VAL A 206 -4.65 -27.48 -2.37
N ASP A 207 -3.90 -28.05 -3.29
CA ASP A 207 -2.46 -28.27 -3.13
C ASP A 207 -1.66 -27.01 -3.37
N CYS A 208 -2.10 -26.14 -4.31
CA CYS A 208 -1.41 -24.90 -4.67
C CYS A 208 -2.39 -23.83 -5.16
N VAL A 209 -2.08 -22.56 -4.86
CA VAL A 209 -2.81 -21.39 -5.36
C VAL A 209 -1.84 -20.48 -6.10
N LEU A 210 -2.04 -20.30 -7.40
CA LEU A 210 -1.30 -19.36 -8.23
C LEU A 210 -2.15 -18.12 -8.53
N THR A 211 -1.48 -17.00 -8.72
CA THR A 211 -2.10 -15.79 -9.28
C THR A 211 -1.99 -15.80 -10.80
N PHE A 212 -2.78 -14.98 -11.50
CA PHE A 212 -2.62 -14.81 -12.95
C PHE A 212 -1.27 -14.20 -13.31
N GLU A 213 -0.70 -13.37 -12.43
CA GLU A 213 0.67 -12.88 -12.60
C GLU A 213 1.69 -14.01 -12.53
N GLU A 214 1.56 -14.93 -11.56
CA GLU A 214 2.41 -16.12 -11.47
C GLU A 214 2.27 -17.03 -12.70
N LEU A 215 1.05 -17.18 -13.22
CA LEU A 215 0.81 -17.95 -14.45
C LEU A 215 1.47 -17.29 -15.67
N ALA A 216 1.31 -15.97 -15.83
CA ALA A 216 1.91 -15.25 -16.95
C ALA A 216 3.45 -15.32 -16.92
N ASP A 217 4.05 -15.18 -15.74
CA ASP A 217 5.49 -15.37 -15.55
C ASP A 217 5.91 -16.80 -15.91
N TRP A 218 5.16 -17.81 -15.45
CA TRP A 218 5.45 -19.22 -15.71
C TRP A 218 5.39 -19.57 -17.20
N LEU A 219 4.33 -19.13 -17.91
CA LEU A 219 4.22 -19.32 -19.36
C LEU A 219 5.42 -18.72 -20.09
N ARG A 220 5.81 -17.50 -19.73
CA ARG A 220 6.98 -16.83 -20.30
C ARG A 220 8.27 -17.60 -20.05
N ASP A 221 8.50 -18.05 -18.79
CA ASP A 221 9.71 -18.75 -18.39
C ASP A 221 9.83 -20.13 -19.06
N GLN A 222 8.69 -20.76 -19.43
CA GLN A 222 8.63 -22.00 -20.20
C GLN A 222 8.60 -21.79 -21.74
N GLY A 223 8.67 -20.54 -22.20
CA GLY A 223 8.62 -20.21 -23.62
C GLY A 223 7.26 -20.53 -24.28
N ILE A 224 6.18 -20.58 -23.51
CA ILE A 224 4.82 -20.84 -24.01
C ILE A 224 4.17 -19.50 -24.34
N ASP A 225 4.10 -19.18 -25.63
CA ASP A 225 3.36 -18.03 -26.15
C ASP A 225 1.91 -18.44 -26.46
N LEU A 226 0.95 -17.73 -25.88
CA LEU A 226 -0.48 -17.93 -26.13
C LEU A 226 -0.86 -17.70 -27.58
N GLY A 227 -0.14 -16.83 -28.31
CA GLY A 227 -0.32 -16.60 -29.74
C GLY A 227 -0.09 -17.87 -30.59
N HIS A 228 0.80 -18.75 -30.14
CA HIS A 228 1.14 -20.00 -30.76
C HIS A 228 0.45 -21.22 -30.15
N CYS A 229 -0.50 -21.04 -29.24
CA CYS A 229 -1.34 -22.10 -28.73
C CYS A 229 -2.61 -22.23 -29.57
N GLU A 230 -3.07 -23.46 -29.77
CA GLU A 230 -4.35 -23.73 -30.41
C GLU A 230 -5.51 -23.39 -29.43
N GLU A 231 -6.67 -23.03 -29.99
CA GLU A 231 -7.89 -22.94 -29.22
C GLU A 231 -8.31 -24.34 -28.75
N SER A 232 -8.66 -24.46 -27.48
CA SER A 232 -8.98 -25.73 -26.86
C SER A 232 -10.10 -25.57 -25.85
N ALA A 233 -11.00 -26.54 -25.81
CA ALA A 233 -12.09 -26.56 -24.83
C ALA A 233 -11.57 -26.79 -23.42
N PHE A 234 -12.29 -26.25 -22.45
CA PHE A 234 -12.17 -26.67 -21.05
C PHE A 234 -12.75 -28.08 -20.87
N ASP A 235 -12.23 -28.84 -19.93
CA ASP A 235 -12.73 -30.19 -19.61
C ASP A 235 -14.08 -30.14 -18.89
N GLU A 236 -14.38 -29.06 -18.17
CA GLU A 236 -15.70 -28.72 -17.65
C GLU A 236 -15.91 -27.20 -17.62
N VAL A 237 -17.14 -26.78 -17.95
CA VAL A 237 -17.60 -25.40 -17.91
C VAL A 237 -18.82 -25.25 -17.01
N PRO A 238 -19.10 -24.05 -16.45
CA PRO A 238 -20.21 -23.84 -15.54
C PRO A 238 -21.57 -23.92 -16.24
N SER A 239 -22.59 -24.31 -15.50
CA SER A 239 -23.98 -24.05 -15.87
C SER A 239 -24.36 -22.58 -15.61
N GLY A 240 -25.41 -22.08 -16.25
CA GLY A 240 -25.98 -20.75 -15.99
C GLY A 240 -24.99 -19.60 -16.15
N SER A 241 -25.09 -18.61 -15.27
CA SER A 241 -24.38 -17.30 -15.30
C SER A 241 -23.12 -17.26 -14.43
N ALA A 242 -22.58 -18.39 -13.99
CA ALA A 242 -21.52 -18.43 -12.97
C ALA A 242 -20.18 -17.78 -13.42
N ARG A 243 -20.00 -17.54 -14.70
CA ARG A 243 -18.89 -16.73 -15.22
C ARG A 243 -18.93 -15.26 -14.75
N LEU A 244 -20.09 -14.80 -14.23
CA LEU A 244 -20.25 -13.46 -13.66
C LEU A 244 -19.69 -13.30 -12.24
N PHE A 245 -19.34 -14.36 -11.56
CA PHE A 245 -18.85 -14.33 -10.18
C PHE A 245 -17.72 -13.33 -9.88
N PRO A 246 -16.81 -12.99 -10.81
CA PRO A 246 -15.75 -12.07 -10.50
C PRO A 246 -16.15 -10.59 -10.50
N VAL A 247 -17.36 -10.25 -10.92
CA VAL A 247 -17.88 -8.88 -10.89
C VAL A 247 -18.89 -8.71 -9.75
N GLU A 248 -19.08 -7.48 -9.31
CA GLU A 248 -20.06 -7.13 -8.28
C GLU A 248 -21.48 -7.55 -8.69
N GLY A 249 -22.19 -8.19 -7.79
CA GLY A 249 -23.53 -8.76 -8.02
C GLY A 249 -23.53 -10.09 -8.79
N GLY A 250 -22.35 -10.58 -9.20
CA GLY A 250 -22.23 -11.75 -10.05
C GLY A 250 -22.66 -13.06 -9.36
N SER A 251 -22.40 -13.23 -8.09
CA SER A 251 -22.89 -14.41 -7.35
C SER A 251 -24.40 -14.37 -7.13
N LEU A 252 -24.96 -13.19 -6.88
CA LEU A 252 -26.39 -12.97 -6.74
C LEU A 252 -27.13 -13.25 -8.05
N ALA A 253 -26.60 -12.75 -9.17
CA ALA A 253 -27.14 -13.03 -10.50
C ALA A 253 -27.09 -14.54 -10.83
N THR A 254 -26.01 -15.23 -10.44
CA THR A 254 -25.88 -16.69 -10.61
C THR A 254 -26.87 -17.46 -9.74
N ALA A 255 -27.18 -16.94 -8.55
CA ALA A 255 -28.17 -17.49 -7.63
C ALA A 255 -29.63 -17.24 -8.09
N GLY A 256 -29.83 -16.52 -9.20
CA GLY A 256 -31.17 -16.13 -9.66
C GLY A 256 -31.82 -15.05 -8.81
N LEU A 257 -31.01 -14.29 -8.06
CA LEU A 257 -31.40 -13.14 -7.28
C LEU A 257 -30.96 -11.88 -8.05
N ALA A 258 -31.89 -11.03 -8.41
CA ALA A 258 -31.56 -9.75 -9.04
C ALA A 258 -30.93 -8.83 -7.99
N SER A 259 -29.92 -8.06 -8.38
CA SER A 259 -29.25 -7.07 -7.53
C SER A 259 -29.48 -5.65 -8.05
N GLY A 260 -30.70 -5.37 -8.52
CA GLY A 260 -31.07 -4.02 -9.00
C GLY A 260 -31.50 -3.10 -7.85
N PRO A 261 -31.54 -1.77 -8.08
CA PRO A 261 -31.94 -0.78 -7.07
C PRO A 261 -33.34 -0.99 -6.50
N GLN A 262 -34.17 -1.80 -7.15
CA GLN A 262 -35.56 -2.11 -6.77
C GLN A 262 -35.70 -3.47 -6.09
N ASP A 263 -34.63 -4.27 -6.02
CA ASP A 263 -34.67 -5.60 -5.44
C ASP A 263 -34.15 -5.58 -3.99
N LEU A 264 -35.08 -5.62 -3.06
CA LEU A 264 -34.78 -5.61 -1.63
C LEU A 264 -34.25 -6.96 -1.11
N GLY A 265 -34.28 -8.03 -1.93
CA GLY A 265 -33.91 -9.38 -1.50
C GLY A 265 -32.41 -9.66 -1.45
N ALA A 266 -31.56 -8.84 -2.11
CA ALA A 266 -30.13 -9.09 -2.20
C ALA A 266 -29.32 -7.81 -2.25
N ALA A 267 -28.12 -7.83 -1.64
CA ALA A 267 -27.20 -6.69 -1.61
C ALA A 267 -25.78 -7.10 -2.03
N ALA A 268 -25.22 -6.42 -3.02
CA ALA A 268 -23.83 -6.56 -3.41
C ALA A 268 -22.98 -5.45 -2.77
N LEU A 269 -21.94 -5.84 -2.04
CA LEU A 269 -21.01 -4.94 -1.37
C LEU A 269 -19.61 -5.11 -1.98
N SER A 270 -19.07 -4.05 -2.54
CA SER A 270 -17.80 -4.06 -3.27
C SER A 270 -16.83 -3.03 -2.73
N GLY A 271 -15.67 -3.48 -2.25
CA GLY A 271 -14.68 -2.68 -1.56
C GLY A 271 -14.90 -2.62 -0.04
N PHE A 272 -13.81 -2.29 0.69
CA PHE A 272 -13.85 -2.38 2.14
C PHE A 272 -14.84 -1.42 2.81
N GLU A 273 -15.00 -0.20 2.29
CA GLU A 273 -15.94 0.77 2.88
C GLU A 273 -17.38 0.26 2.80
N ALA A 274 -17.79 -0.23 1.62
CA ALA A 274 -19.10 -0.85 1.46
C ALA A 274 -19.29 -2.06 2.39
N LEU A 275 -18.25 -2.90 2.56
CA LEU A 275 -18.31 -4.03 3.49
C LEU A 275 -18.47 -3.57 4.94
N ARG A 276 -17.66 -2.60 5.38
CA ARG A 276 -17.69 -2.09 6.75
C ARG A 276 -19.09 -1.57 7.11
N ASP A 277 -19.68 -0.80 6.21
CA ASP A 277 -20.96 -0.13 6.47
C ASP A 277 -22.16 -1.04 6.19
N GLY A 278 -22.08 -1.92 5.18
CA GLY A 278 -23.19 -2.72 4.71
C GLY A 278 -23.36 -4.10 5.37
N LEU A 279 -22.29 -4.74 5.89
CA LEU A 279 -22.41 -6.07 6.52
C LEU A 279 -23.32 -6.10 7.76
N GLY A 280 -23.46 -4.95 8.44
CA GLY A 280 -24.33 -4.77 9.59
C GLY A 280 -25.79 -4.51 9.26
N MET A 281 -26.18 -4.45 7.97
CA MET A 281 -27.57 -4.22 7.57
C MET A 281 -28.53 -5.15 8.31
N GLY A 282 -29.57 -4.56 8.92
CA GLY A 282 -30.53 -5.25 9.76
C GLY A 282 -31.61 -5.99 8.98
N GLN A 283 -32.48 -6.65 9.73
CA GLN A 283 -33.61 -7.42 9.20
C GLN A 283 -34.72 -6.54 8.60
N GLU A 284 -34.75 -5.24 8.94
CA GLU A 284 -35.83 -4.33 8.55
C GLU A 284 -35.85 -3.99 7.05
N GLY A 285 -34.74 -4.23 6.32
CA GLY A 285 -34.61 -3.90 4.91
C GLY A 285 -35.05 -4.99 3.92
N GLY A 286 -35.55 -6.16 4.36
CA GLY A 286 -35.97 -7.26 3.46
C GLY A 286 -34.83 -8.02 2.78
N VAL A 287 -33.55 -7.62 3.00
CA VAL A 287 -32.38 -8.28 2.43
C VAL A 287 -32.23 -9.71 3.00
N GLN A 288 -32.13 -10.69 2.10
CA GLN A 288 -31.95 -12.10 2.47
C GLN A 288 -30.51 -12.57 2.28
N LEU A 289 -29.81 -12.03 1.27
CA LEU A 289 -28.46 -12.45 0.92
C LEU A 289 -27.56 -11.25 0.64
N ILE A 290 -26.37 -11.24 1.24
CA ILE A 290 -25.34 -10.22 1.05
C ILE A 290 -24.14 -10.86 0.35
N GLU A 291 -23.71 -10.30 -0.78
CA GLU A 291 -22.48 -10.64 -1.46
C GLU A 291 -21.36 -9.66 -1.06
N PRO A 292 -20.40 -10.05 -0.20
CA PRO A 292 -19.29 -9.19 0.17
C PRO A 292 -18.06 -9.46 -0.70
N LEU A 293 -17.58 -8.47 -1.43
CA LEU A 293 -16.34 -8.52 -2.20
C LEU A 293 -15.34 -7.50 -1.65
N MET A 294 -14.22 -7.96 -1.08
CA MET A 294 -13.19 -7.11 -0.48
C MET A 294 -12.53 -6.15 -1.49
N CYS A 295 -12.39 -6.57 -2.73
CA CYS A 295 -11.82 -5.74 -3.80
C CYS A 295 -12.93 -4.87 -4.41
N SER A 296 -12.70 -3.55 -4.55
CA SER A 296 -13.60 -2.67 -5.30
C SER A 296 -13.76 -3.17 -6.73
N HIS A 297 -14.97 -3.15 -7.27
CA HIS A 297 -15.35 -3.70 -8.58
C HIS A 297 -15.23 -5.23 -8.70
N GLY A 298 -15.06 -5.95 -7.59
CA GLY A 298 -14.99 -7.40 -7.57
C GLY A 298 -13.60 -7.99 -7.82
N CYS A 299 -13.56 -9.31 -8.07
CA CYS A 299 -12.32 -10.07 -8.23
C CYS A 299 -11.51 -9.69 -9.48
N ILE A 300 -12.11 -9.04 -10.47
CA ILE A 300 -11.41 -8.49 -11.65
C ILE A 300 -10.38 -7.41 -11.26
N ASN A 301 -10.50 -6.84 -10.06
CA ASN A 301 -9.56 -5.89 -9.49
C ASN A 301 -8.68 -6.53 -8.37
N GLY A 302 -8.55 -7.84 -8.41
CA GLY A 302 -7.74 -8.58 -7.45
C GLY A 302 -6.24 -8.32 -7.59
N PRO A 303 -5.46 -8.43 -6.48
CA PRO A 303 -4.04 -8.09 -6.46
C PRO A 303 -3.14 -9.04 -7.27
N GLY A 304 -3.66 -10.18 -7.71
CA GLY A 304 -2.96 -11.14 -8.57
C GLY A 304 -3.12 -10.88 -10.08
N ILE A 305 -3.66 -9.73 -10.47
CA ILE A 305 -3.72 -9.25 -11.85
C ILE A 305 -2.78 -8.06 -11.98
N ARG A 306 -1.80 -8.15 -12.86
CA ARG A 306 -0.97 -7.03 -13.27
C ARG A 306 -1.52 -6.47 -14.59
N SER A 307 -2.23 -5.36 -14.53
CA SER A 307 -2.77 -4.68 -15.73
C SER A 307 -2.91 -3.19 -15.48
N GLU A 308 -2.51 -2.41 -16.46
CA GLU A 308 -2.71 -0.94 -16.50
C GLU A 308 -4.05 -0.54 -17.12
N GLU A 309 -4.81 -1.52 -17.62
CA GLU A 309 -6.09 -1.29 -18.25
C GLU A 309 -7.16 -0.76 -17.30
N ASN A 310 -8.10 -0.04 -17.88
CA ASN A 310 -9.27 0.43 -17.18
C ASN A 310 -10.09 -0.74 -16.62
N ILE A 311 -10.53 -0.60 -15.38
CA ILE A 311 -11.31 -1.65 -14.69
C ILE A 311 -12.66 -1.92 -15.38
N PHE A 312 -13.25 -0.92 -16.03
CA PHE A 312 -14.51 -1.08 -16.75
C PHE A 312 -14.33 -1.89 -18.03
N ASP A 313 -13.20 -1.79 -18.73
CA ASP A 313 -12.89 -2.63 -19.90
C ASP A 313 -12.73 -4.09 -19.50
N ARG A 314 -12.05 -4.34 -18.38
CA ARG A 314 -11.98 -5.69 -17.79
C ARG A 314 -13.36 -6.24 -17.43
N ARG A 315 -14.24 -5.40 -16.86
CA ARG A 315 -15.62 -5.78 -16.56
C ARG A 315 -16.38 -6.13 -17.83
N LEU A 316 -16.29 -5.32 -18.88
CA LEU A 316 -16.95 -5.58 -20.16
C LEU A 316 -16.47 -6.89 -20.80
N ARG A 317 -15.18 -7.22 -20.71
CA ARG A 317 -14.64 -8.51 -21.19
C ARG A 317 -15.29 -9.69 -20.45
N VAL A 318 -15.40 -9.62 -19.13
CA VAL A 318 -16.07 -10.66 -18.35
C VAL A 318 -17.54 -10.80 -18.77
N LEU A 319 -18.27 -9.70 -18.91
CA LEU A 319 -19.67 -9.71 -19.34
C LEU A 319 -19.82 -10.34 -20.74
N ARG A 320 -18.99 -9.96 -21.70
CA ARG A 320 -18.99 -10.54 -23.04
C ARG A 320 -18.65 -12.03 -23.02
N PHE A 321 -17.63 -12.43 -22.26
CA PHE A 321 -17.26 -13.84 -22.12
C PHE A 321 -18.35 -14.67 -21.42
N SER A 322 -19.10 -14.10 -20.49
CA SER A 322 -20.20 -14.78 -19.83
C SER A 322 -21.38 -15.09 -20.76
N GLN A 323 -21.56 -14.29 -21.80
CA GLN A 323 -22.58 -14.45 -22.84
C GLN A 323 -22.10 -15.29 -24.04
N ALA A 324 -20.78 -15.50 -24.16
CA ALA A 324 -20.21 -16.27 -25.26
C ALA A 324 -20.59 -17.75 -25.15
N PRO A 325 -20.67 -18.47 -26.30
CA PRO A 325 -20.87 -19.92 -26.32
C PRO A 325 -19.84 -20.61 -25.43
N LYS A 326 -20.29 -21.61 -24.68
CA LYS A 326 -19.42 -22.34 -23.77
C LYS A 326 -18.60 -23.37 -24.55
N SER A 327 -17.28 -23.33 -24.39
CA SER A 327 -16.35 -24.27 -25.01
C SER A 327 -16.01 -25.40 -24.03
N GLY A 328 -16.80 -26.46 -24.05
CA GLY A 328 -16.65 -27.65 -23.20
C GLY A 328 -17.97 -28.19 -22.67
N PRO A 329 -17.96 -29.37 -22.08
CA PRO A 329 -19.14 -29.97 -21.48
C PRO A 329 -19.55 -29.22 -20.21
N GLU A 330 -20.85 -28.96 -20.05
CA GLU A 330 -21.36 -28.42 -18.79
C GLU A 330 -21.21 -29.45 -17.66
N ALA A 331 -20.70 -28.98 -16.53
CA ALA A 331 -20.56 -29.80 -15.35
C ALA A 331 -21.93 -30.26 -14.83
N ALA A 332 -22.04 -31.55 -14.53
CA ALA A 332 -23.22 -32.12 -13.88
C ALA A 332 -23.37 -31.57 -12.45
N ALA A 333 -24.54 -31.74 -11.85
CA ALA A 333 -24.72 -31.41 -10.44
C ALA A 333 -23.71 -32.18 -9.57
N THR A 334 -23.07 -31.44 -8.63
CA THR A 334 -22.09 -32.05 -7.74
C THR A 334 -22.74 -32.93 -6.69
N ARG A 335 -22.07 -34.05 -6.36
CA ARG A 335 -22.36 -34.87 -5.18
C ARG A 335 -21.44 -34.56 -4.02
N ALA A 336 -20.48 -33.63 -4.21
CA ALA A 336 -19.56 -33.26 -3.15
C ALA A 336 -20.27 -32.43 -2.08
N ASP A 337 -19.88 -32.65 -0.82
CA ASP A 337 -20.35 -31.86 0.30
C ASP A 337 -19.88 -30.42 0.16
N LEU A 338 -20.78 -29.45 0.18
CA LEU A 338 -20.49 -28.03 0.10
C LEU A 338 -20.43 -27.34 1.47
N SER A 339 -20.64 -28.09 2.56
CA SER A 339 -20.70 -27.52 3.90
C SER A 339 -19.38 -26.97 4.39
N ALA A 340 -19.45 -25.91 5.18
CA ALA A 340 -18.31 -25.31 5.89
C ALA A 340 -18.75 -24.82 7.28
N ARG A 341 -17.76 -24.64 8.16
CA ARG A 341 -17.96 -24.02 9.48
C ARG A 341 -17.01 -22.83 9.60
N TYR A 342 -17.54 -21.75 10.17
CA TYR A 342 -16.79 -20.52 10.41
C TYR A 342 -16.83 -20.22 11.91
N GLN A 343 -15.72 -19.68 12.42
CA GLN A 343 -15.56 -19.41 13.84
C GLN A 343 -14.96 -18.04 14.06
N ALA A 344 -15.37 -17.37 15.14
CA ALA A 344 -14.74 -16.15 15.59
C ALA A 344 -13.25 -16.39 15.93
N CYS A 345 -12.39 -15.58 15.36
CA CYS A 345 -10.94 -15.66 15.56
C CYS A 345 -10.35 -14.24 15.70
N PRO A 346 -10.70 -13.49 16.77
CA PRO A 346 -10.23 -12.12 16.94
C PRO A 346 -8.68 -12.09 17.02
N PRO A 347 -8.03 -11.08 16.44
CA PRO A 347 -6.57 -11.04 16.27
C PRO A 347 -5.77 -10.93 17.57
N SER A 348 -6.34 -10.47 18.63
CA SER A 348 -5.91 -10.46 20.03
C SER A 348 -6.94 -9.67 20.84
N PRO A 349 -7.08 -9.88 22.15
CA PRO A 349 -7.87 -8.97 22.96
C PRO A 349 -7.34 -7.55 22.77
N ALA A 350 -8.25 -6.60 22.58
CA ALA A 350 -7.88 -5.19 22.53
C ALA A 350 -7.14 -4.87 23.84
N MET A 351 -5.88 -4.44 23.73
CA MET A 351 -5.15 -3.95 24.90
C MET A 351 -5.88 -2.68 25.39
N ALA A 352 -6.44 -2.76 26.58
CA ALA A 352 -7.04 -1.60 27.20
C ALA A 352 -5.93 -0.70 27.75
N PHE A 353 -5.84 0.51 27.25
CA PHE A 353 -4.93 1.54 27.75
C PHE A 353 -5.73 2.55 28.57
N SER A 354 -5.13 3.02 29.67
CA SER A 354 -5.74 4.06 30.47
C SER A 354 -5.75 5.41 29.74
N GLU A 355 -6.71 6.27 30.06
CA GLU A 355 -6.75 7.64 29.50
C GLU A 355 -5.46 8.41 29.82
N GLU A 356 -4.84 8.11 30.95
CA GLU A 356 -3.57 8.70 31.35
C GLU A 356 -2.43 8.31 30.39
N GLN A 357 -2.32 7.02 30.03
CA GLN A 357 -1.32 6.56 29.06
C GLN A 357 -1.53 7.22 27.68
N ILE A 358 -2.79 7.33 27.26
CA ILE A 358 -3.15 7.97 25.99
C ILE A 358 -2.77 9.46 26.02
N ARG A 359 -3.09 10.16 27.13
CA ARG A 359 -2.77 11.57 27.34
C ARG A 359 -1.26 11.82 27.30
N GLN A 360 -0.47 10.99 27.98
CA GLN A 360 1.00 11.10 28.00
C GLN A 360 1.59 11.05 26.58
N VAL A 361 1.16 10.13 25.73
CA VAL A 361 1.65 10.04 24.34
C VAL A 361 1.16 11.22 23.50
N LEU A 362 -0.07 11.70 23.72
CA LEU A 362 -0.58 12.92 23.07
C LEU A 362 0.27 14.13 23.44
N GLU A 363 0.59 14.32 24.72
CA GLU A 363 1.43 15.41 25.20
C GLU A 363 2.84 15.34 24.60
N GLN A 364 3.48 14.17 24.63
CA GLN A 364 4.81 13.94 24.03
C GLN A 364 4.84 14.26 22.53
N THR A 365 3.73 14.06 21.83
CA THR A 365 3.61 14.42 20.41
C THR A 365 3.07 15.84 20.19
N GLY A 366 2.94 16.64 21.27
CA GLY A 366 2.44 18.02 21.25
C GLY A 366 0.96 18.15 20.90
N LYS A 367 0.18 17.12 21.21
CA LYS A 367 -1.26 17.02 20.94
C LYS A 367 -2.09 16.91 22.23
N GLY A 368 -1.53 17.32 23.37
CA GLY A 368 -2.22 17.27 24.65
C GLY A 368 -3.49 18.13 24.71
N ARG A 369 -3.55 19.19 23.89
CA ARG A 369 -4.76 20.02 23.76
C ARG A 369 -5.59 19.57 22.56
N PRO A 370 -6.94 19.57 22.65
CA PRO A 370 -7.83 19.19 21.55
C PRO A 370 -7.58 19.96 20.26
N GLU A 371 -7.25 21.27 20.34
CA GLU A 371 -6.98 22.13 19.18
C GLU A 371 -5.78 21.65 18.36
N ASN A 372 -4.82 20.95 19.00
CA ASN A 372 -3.62 20.43 18.37
C ASN A 372 -3.84 19.05 17.75
N GLN A 373 -5.02 18.44 17.94
CA GLN A 373 -5.38 17.14 17.40
C GLN A 373 -6.02 17.29 16.02
N LEU A 374 -5.20 17.52 15.00
CA LEU A 374 -5.66 17.81 13.63
C LEU A 374 -6.45 16.68 12.98
N ASN A 375 -6.34 15.44 13.44
CA ASN A 375 -6.99 14.25 12.88
C ASN A 375 -6.84 14.13 11.34
N CYS A 376 -5.69 14.57 10.83
CA CYS A 376 -5.44 14.76 9.38
C CYS A 376 -5.27 13.46 8.59
N GLY A 377 -5.17 12.31 9.24
CA GLY A 377 -5.02 11.00 8.59
C GLY A 377 -3.67 10.74 7.90
N ALA A 378 -2.74 11.70 7.85
CA ALA A 378 -1.47 11.58 7.12
C ALA A 378 -0.60 10.40 7.60
N CYS A 379 -0.63 10.08 8.89
CA CYS A 379 0.05 8.92 9.48
C CYS A 379 -0.61 7.57 9.14
N GLY A 380 -1.80 7.59 8.53
CA GLY A 380 -2.56 6.39 8.18
C GLY A 380 -3.63 5.98 9.20
N TYR A 381 -3.84 6.75 10.26
CA TYR A 381 -4.87 6.53 11.27
C TYR A 381 -5.94 7.63 11.15
N ALA A 382 -7.20 7.28 11.43
CA ALA A 382 -8.33 8.20 11.26
C ALA A 382 -8.30 9.37 12.23
N SER A 383 -7.82 9.14 13.45
CA SER A 383 -7.69 10.17 14.49
C SER A 383 -6.29 10.17 15.12
N CYS A 384 -5.94 11.27 15.78
CA CYS A 384 -4.73 11.35 16.60
C CYS A 384 -4.76 10.33 17.75
N ARG A 385 -5.96 10.07 18.31
CA ARG A 385 -6.15 9.04 19.33
C ARG A 385 -5.89 7.64 18.81
N ASP A 386 -6.36 7.30 17.60
CA ASP A 386 -6.11 5.98 17.00
C ASP A 386 -4.62 5.76 16.73
N GLN A 387 -3.89 6.80 16.31
CA GLN A 387 -2.45 6.73 16.14
C GLN A 387 -1.75 6.47 17.48
N VAL A 388 -2.19 7.13 18.57
CA VAL A 388 -1.64 6.90 19.92
C VAL A 388 -1.91 5.47 20.39
N LEU A 389 -3.11 4.95 20.21
CA LEU A 389 -3.44 3.55 20.54
C LEU A 389 -2.56 2.57 19.74
N ALA A 390 -2.27 2.88 18.48
CA ALA A 390 -1.36 2.09 17.66
C ALA A 390 0.09 2.17 18.18
N VAL A 391 0.56 3.32 18.64
CA VAL A 391 1.88 3.48 19.28
C VAL A 391 1.96 2.66 20.57
N LEU A 392 0.98 2.78 21.44
CA LEU A 392 0.93 2.03 22.70
C LEU A 392 0.87 0.52 22.49
N SER A 393 0.21 0.07 21.41
CA SER A 393 0.16 -1.35 21.04
C SER A 393 1.38 -1.83 20.25
N GLY A 394 2.40 -1.00 20.05
CA GLY A 394 3.61 -1.33 19.29
C GLY A 394 3.38 -1.56 17.78
N MET A 395 2.28 -1.04 17.23
CA MET A 395 1.93 -1.11 15.81
C MET A 395 2.40 0.10 15.01
N ALA A 396 2.69 1.22 15.68
CA ALA A 396 3.10 2.48 15.07
C ALA A 396 4.21 3.15 15.88
N GLU A 397 4.90 4.10 15.24
CA GLU A 397 5.87 4.99 15.87
C GLU A 397 5.30 6.42 15.95
N ARG A 398 5.80 7.22 16.90
CA ARG A 398 5.40 8.63 17.06
C ARG A 398 5.80 9.45 15.84
N GLU A 399 6.94 9.11 15.25
CA GLU A 399 7.58 9.73 14.09
C GLU A 399 6.75 9.57 12.80
N MET A 400 5.76 8.67 12.77
CA MET A 400 4.78 8.59 11.68
C MET A 400 3.90 9.84 11.58
N CYS A 401 3.80 10.64 12.64
CA CYS A 401 3.05 11.88 12.66
C CYS A 401 3.82 13.01 11.98
N ILE A 402 3.37 13.44 10.79
CA ILE A 402 4.04 14.49 10.01
C ILE A 402 4.18 15.82 10.79
N PRO A 403 3.12 16.37 11.44
CA PRO A 403 3.29 17.59 12.25
C PRO A 403 4.27 17.43 13.41
N TYR A 404 4.37 16.23 14.01
CA TYR A 404 5.35 15.95 15.05
C TYR A 404 6.77 15.91 14.50
N MET A 405 6.98 15.18 13.39
CA MET A 405 8.28 15.10 12.71
C MET A 405 8.80 16.48 12.31
N ARG A 406 7.92 17.30 11.75
CA ARG A 406 8.27 18.66 11.35
C ARG A 406 8.75 19.48 12.56
N ARG A 407 7.99 19.48 13.65
CA ARG A 407 8.39 20.19 14.88
C ARG A 407 9.72 19.68 15.44
N MET A 408 9.93 18.36 15.45
CA MET A 408 11.20 17.77 15.92
C MET A 408 12.38 18.21 15.07
N ALA A 409 12.20 18.27 13.75
CA ALA A 409 13.23 18.77 12.85
C ALA A 409 13.54 20.25 13.08
N GLU A 410 12.50 21.08 13.19
CA GLU A 410 12.63 22.51 13.50
C GLU A 410 13.31 22.74 14.86
N GLN A 411 12.90 22.00 15.90
CA GLN A 411 13.51 22.10 17.24
C GLN A 411 14.98 21.66 17.25
N ARG A 412 15.34 20.58 16.53
CA ARG A 412 16.74 20.16 16.45
C ARG A 412 17.61 21.17 15.73
N SER A 413 17.13 21.74 14.64
CA SER A 413 17.82 22.79 13.90
C SER A 413 18.02 24.03 14.77
N SER A 414 16.98 24.49 15.46
CA SER A 414 17.07 25.62 16.39
C SER A 414 18.00 25.33 17.56
N LEU A 415 17.96 24.13 18.15
CA LEU A 415 18.82 23.76 19.27
C LEU A 415 20.30 23.77 18.87
N ILE A 416 20.64 23.21 17.70
CA ILE A 416 22.04 23.21 17.20
C ILE A 416 22.53 24.64 17.00
N MET A 417 21.72 25.49 16.40
CA MET A 417 22.04 26.89 16.21
C MET A 417 22.25 27.61 17.55
N GLU A 418 21.31 27.45 18.50
CA GLU A 418 21.34 28.10 19.80
C GLU A 418 22.47 27.62 20.73
N THR A 419 22.83 26.33 20.66
CA THR A 419 23.89 25.75 21.49
C THR A 419 25.30 25.93 20.90
N SER A 420 25.41 26.43 19.67
CA SER A 420 26.70 26.72 19.07
C SER A 420 27.47 27.75 19.89
N PRO A 421 28.76 27.48 20.20
CA PRO A 421 29.63 28.46 20.86
C PRO A 421 30.00 29.62 19.94
N ASN A 422 29.82 29.46 18.62
CA ASN A 422 30.08 30.49 17.62
C ASN A 422 28.85 31.37 17.42
N GLY A 423 29.04 32.67 17.19
CA GLY A 423 27.94 33.54 16.80
C GLY A 423 27.43 33.16 15.41
N ILE A 424 26.14 32.83 15.28
CA ILE A 424 25.53 32.50 13.99
C ILE A 424 24.43 33.51 13.71
N VAL A 425 24.43 34.06 12.47
CA VAL A 425 23.40 34.96 11.97
C VAL A 425 22.92 34.49 10.60
N ILE A 426 21.63 34.59 10.35
CA ILE A 426 20.99 34.34 9.04
C ILE A 426 20.37 35.65 8.58
N LEU A 427 20.71 36.05 7.35
CA LEU A 427 20.27 37.29 6.73
C LEU A 427 19.43 37.01 5.49
N ASP A 428 18.51 37.94 5.16
CA ASP A 428 17.89 38.01 3.85
C ASP A 428 18.81 38.72 2.81
N ARG A 429 18.33 38.91 1.59
CA ARG A 429 19.09 39.60 0.52
C ARG A 429 19.33 41.07 0.82
N ASP A 430 18.46 41.68 1.59
CA ASP A 430 18.57 43.09 1.98
C ASP A 430 19.46 43.27 3.23
N LEU A 431 20.15 42.19 3.63
CA LEU A 431 21.03 42.10 4.79
C LEU A 431 20.31 42.40 6.11
N SER A 432 19.00 42.16 6.17
CA SER A 432 18.22 42.17 7.42
C SER A 432 18.37 40.84 8.14
N ILE A 433 18.52 40.89 9.45
CA ILE A 433 18.68 39.71 10.30
C ILE A 433 17.35 38.95 10.39
N LEU A 434 17.31 37.75 9.84
CA LEU A 434 16.16 36.84 9.97
C LEU A 434 16.22 36.04 11.27
N ASN A 435 17.43 35.59 11.62
CA ASN A 435 17.66 34.83 12.86
C ASN A 435 19.11 35.02 13.34
N ALA A 436 19.31 35.01 14.66
CA ALA A 436 20.60 35.04 15.29
C ALA A 436 20.58 34.18 16.56
N ASN A 437 21.70 33.50 16.86
CA ASN A 437 21.80 32.72 18.07
C ASN A 437 22.28 33.52 19.27
N THR A 438 22.11 33.00 20.46
CA THR A 438 22.54 33.65 21.71
C THR A 438 24.03 34.00 21.75
N ALA A 439 24.89 33.23 21.07
CA ALA A 439 26.32 33.53 20.99
C ALA A 439 26.59 34.79 20.15
N PHE A 440 25.88 35.00 19.04
CA PHE A 440 25.95 36.22 18.26
C PHE A 440 25.40 37.43 19.02
N GLU A 441 24.26 37.29 19.68
CA GLU A 441 23.69 38.36 20.54
C GLU A 441 24.68 38.82 21.60
N LYS A 442 25.37 37.87 22.24
CA LYS A 442 26.44 38.19 23.22
C LYS A 442 27.63 38.89 22.57
N LEU A 443 28.01 38.44 21.37
CA LEU A 443 29.16 39.00 20.63
C LEU A 443 28.95 40.47 20.25
N VAL A 444 27.69 40.81 19.87
CA VAL A 444 27.36 42.22 19.48
C VAL A 444 26.72 43.01 20.61
N HIS A 445 26.66 42.46 21.82
CA HIS A 445 26.09 43.10 23.01
C HIS A 445 24.64 43.61 22.84
N ALA A 446 23.84 42.89 22.07
CA ALA A 446 22.46 43.27 21.77
C ALA A 446 21.54 42.03 21.80
N SER A 447 20.24 42.25 21.92
CA SER A 447 19.21 41.21 21.95
C SER A 447 18.06 41.61 21.03
N SER A 448 17.25 40.59 20.61
CA SER A 448 16.09 40.83 19.74
C SER A 448 16.47 41.43 18.37
N LEU A 449 17.44 40.83 17.71
CA LEU A 449 18.06 41.33 16.48
C LEU A 449 17.21 41.12 15.24
N SER A 450 16.20 40.23 15.27
CA SER A 450 15.38 39.89 14.10
C SER A 450 14.69 41.11 13.49
N GLY A 451 14.77 41.23 12.17
CA GLY A 451 14.23 42.34 11.39
C GLY A 451 15.11 43.58 11.35
N GLN A 452 16.27 43.59 12.02
CA GLN A 452 17.19 44.72 12.02
C GLN A 452 18.30 44.53 10.96
N PRO A 453 18.79 45.60 10.33
CA PRO A 453 19.90 45.50 9.37
C PRO A 453 21.20 45.13 10.07
N ILE A 454 21.95 44.21 9.48
CA ILE A 454 23.23 43.74 10.03
C ILE A 454 24.26 44.85 10.22
N SER A 455 24.18 45.91 9.40
CA SER A 455 25.07 47.09 9.43
C SER A 455 25.07 47.84 10.77
N GLN A 456 24.02 47.67 11.59
CA GLN A 456 23.99 48.25 12.93
C GLN A 456 24.99 47.57 13.88
N TYR A 457 25.37 46.33 13.61
CA TYR A 457 26.12 45.49 14.53
C TYR A 457 27.52 45.14 14.04
N VAL A 458 27.67 44.92 12.71
CA VAL A 458 28.92 44.54 12.10
C VAL A 458 29.07 45.24 10.72
N ASP A 459 30.27 45.25 10.16
CA ASP A 459 30.51 45.73 8.82
C ASP A 459 29.72 44.89 7.79
N PRO A 460 28.87 45.51 6.95
CA PRO A 460 28.05 44.77 5.96
C PRO A 460 28.85 44.36 4.72
N ASP A 461 29.98 44.98 4.39
CA ASP A 461 30.74 44.75 3.15
C ASP A 461 31.01 43.26 2.86
N PRO A 462 31.41 42.42 3.84
CA PRO A 462 31.61 41.00 3.60
C PRO A 462 30.33 40.28 3.12
N PHE A 463 29.18 40.66 3.65
CA PHE A 463 27.90 40.07 3.25
C PHE A 463 27.42 40.57 1.90
N GLU A 464 27.70 41.83 1.54
CA GLU A 464 27.41 42.41 0.22
C GLU A 464 28.23 41.71 -0.88
N GLN A 465 29.50 41.40 -0.63
CA GLN A 465 30.32 40.64 -1.56
C GLN A 465 29.78 39.24 -1.82
N VAL A 466 29.27 38.58 -0.80
CA VAL A 466 28.63 37.26 -0.93
C VAL A 466 27.27 37.39 -1.62
N ALA A 467 26.45 38.37 -1.23
CA ALA A 467 25.12 38.60 -1.80
C ALA A 467 25.17 38.92 -3.30
N SER A 468 26.17 39.72 -3.72
CA SER A 468 26.38 40.07 -5.12
C SER A 468 27.03 38.94 -5.95
N GLY A 469 27.48 37.86 -5.31
CA GLY A 469 28.16 36.75 -5.96
C GLY A 469 29.63 37.05 -6.34
N GLN A 470 30.20 38.13 -5.84
CA GLN A 470 31.65 38.45 -6.05
C GLN A 470 32.53 37.38 -5.42
N VAL A 471 32.12 36.84 -4.25
CA VAL A 471 32.76 35.71 -3.60
C VAL A 471 31.71 34.65 -3.22
N ALA A 472 32.03 33.38 -3.42
CA ALA A 472 31.15 32.26 -3.04
C ALA A 472 31.22 31.97 -1.52
N LEU A 473 32.33 32.32 -0.89
CA LEU A 473 32.60 32.16 0.53
C LEU A 473 33.52 33.29 0.96
N TYR A 474 33.12 34.05 1.97
CA TYR A 474 33.98 35.00 2.65
C TYR A 474 34.55 34.36 3.91
N ASP A 475 35.86 34.43 4.11
CA ASP A 475 36.52 33.84 5.29
C ASP A 475 37.72 34.73 5.68
N ALA A 476 37.53 35.67 6.60
CA ALA A 476 38.56 36.58 7.07
C ALA A 476 38.34 37.01 8.53
N PRO A 477 39.41 37.50 9.21
CA PRO A 477 39.26 38.15 10.51
C PRO A 477 38.44 39.43 10.39
N CYS A 478 37.47 39.59 11.27
CA CYS A 478 36.64 40.77 11.46
C CYS A 478 37.00 41.38 12.82
N ARG A 479 37.56 42.60 12.81
CA ARG A 479 37.91 43.33 14.01
C ARG A 479 37.32 44.74 13.94
N ASP A 480 36.56 45.10 14.94
CA ASP A 480 35.99 46.41 15.12
C ASP A 480 36.27 46.85 16.58
N GLU A 481 37.35 47.65 16.75
CA GLU A 481 37.78 48.10 18.06
C GLU A 481 36.74 49.05 18.72
N ALA A 482 35.99 49.79 17.90
CA ALA A 482 34.97 50.72 18.42
C ALA A 482 33.77 49.96 19.01
N ARG A 483 33.50 48.77 18.51
CA ARG A 483 32.41 47.88 18.98
C ARG A 483 32.90 46.71 19.84
N GLY A 484 34.22 46.61 20.07
CA GLY A 484 34.82 45.52 20.83
C GLY A 484 34.69 44.14 20.16
N LEU A 485 34.50 44.11 18.86
CA LEU A 485 34.34 42.89 18.08
C LEU A 485 35.70 42.33 17.63
N SER A 486 36.02 41.12 18.03
CA SER A 486 37.19 40.38 17.56
C SER A 486 36.80 38.93 17.24
N ALA A 487 36.52 38.66 15.97
CA ALA A 487 36.10 37.36 15.50
C ALA A 487 36.63 37.05 14.10
N ARG A 488 36.63 35.81 13.69
CA ARG A 488 36.76 35.40 12.31
C ARG A 488 35.34 35.23 11.73
N LEU A 489 35.04 35.96 10.67
CA LEU A 489 33.77 35.86 9.95
C LEU A 489 33.92 34.90 8.80
N ILE A 490 32.99 33.91 8.75
CA ILE A 490 32.77 33.05 7.62
C ILE A 490 31.36 33.36 7.11
N ALA A 491 31.21 33.89 5.89
CA ALA A 491 29.91 34.19 5.31
C ALA A 491 29.73 33.47 3.97
N TYR A 492 28.55 32.91 3.72
CA TYR A 492 28.22 32.16 2.50
C TYR A 492 26.72 32.19 2.21
N PRO A 493 26.32 32.00 0.93
CA PRO A 493 24.91 31.90 0.56
C PRO A 493 24.34 30.52 0.97
N LEU A 494 23.11 30.47 1.48
CA LEU A 494 22.44 29.21 1.74
C LEU A 494 21.93 28.60 0.43
N PRO A 495 22.23 27.32 0.14
CA PRO A 495 21.81 26.67 -1.11
C PRO A 495 20.29 26.66 -1.24
N ASN A 496 19.79 27.01 -2.44
CA ASN A 496 18.37 27.05 -2.80
C ASN A 496 17.49 28.03 -2.00
N GLU A 497 18.11 28.93 -1.23
CA GLU A 497 17.41 29.98 -0.50
C GLU A 497 18.03 31.35 -0.86
N ASP A 498 17.21 32.39 -0.91
CA ASP A 498 17.65 33.77 -1.07
C ASP A 498 18.12 34.34 0.27
N ARG A 499 19.04 33.62 0.93
CA ARG A 499 19.53 33.92 2.28
C ARG A 499 21.04 33.73 2.39
N LEU A 500 21.61 34.40 3.38
CA LEU A 500 23.03 34.34 3.70
C LEU A 500 23.20 33.83 5.14
N ALA A 501 24.25 33.08 5.36
CA ALA A 501 24.70 32.71 6.69
C ALA A 501 26.01 33.38 7.05
N GLY A 502 26.11 33.91 8.26
CA GLY A 502 27.34 34.41 8.85
C GLY A 502 27.68 33.65 10.12
N ILE A 503 28.91 33.14 10.20
CA ILE A 503 29.45 32.46 11.39
C ILE A 503 30.61 33.27 11.93
N PHE A 504 30.52 33.69 13.18
CA PHE A 504 31.53 34.46 13.90
C PHE A 504 32.24 33.57 14.91
N VAL A 505 33.49 33.26 14.67
CA VAL A 505 34.34 32.45 15.54
C VAL A 505 35.18 33.41 16.39
N ALA A 506 35.04 33.41 17.68
CA ALA A 506 35.82 34.26 18.56
C ALA A 506 37.32 34.01 18.36
N LEU A 507 38.10 35.06 18.19
CA LEU A 507 39.56 34.97 18.12
C LEU A 507 40.11 35.02 19.53
N PRO A 508 41.05 34.13 19.91
CA PRO A 508 41.71 34.19 21.21
C PRO A 508 42.53 35.50 21.31
N GLU A 509 42.62 36.04 22.54
CA GLU A 509 43.49 37.19 22.79
C GLU A 509 44.95 36.89 22.42
N PRO A 510 45.75 37.90 22.03
CA PRO A 510 47.14 37.68 21.64
C PRO A 510 47.95 37.13 22.84
N GLY A 511 48.23 35.83 22.83
CA GLY A 511 48.93 35.11 23.92
C GLY A 511 48.52 33.66 24.13
N GLU A 512 47.38 33.22 23.60
CA GLU A 512 46.94 31.81 23.68
C GLU A 512 47.37 30.99 22.45
N ASP A 513 47.91 29.81 22.74
CA ASP A 513 48.63 28.90 21.86
C ASP A 513 47.97 28.60 20.50
N ALA A 514 48.79 28.68 19.43
CA ALA A 514 48.43 28.30 18.04
C ALA A 514 47.84 26.85 17.90
N ARG A 515 48.01 26.01 18.90
CA ARG A 515 47.41 24.65 18.97
C ARG A 515 45.92 24.68 19.31
N GLN A 516 45.48 25.63 20.15
CA GLN A 516 44.08 25.81 20.51
C GLN A 516 43.27 26.36 19.32
N LEU A 517 43.90 27.26 18.55
CA LEU A 517 43.32 27.81 17.32
C LEU A 517 43.11 26.75 16.23
N ARG A 518 44.03 25.78 16.08
CA ARG A 518 43.86 24.67 15.14
C ARG A 518 42.73 23.72 15.55
N ARG A 519 42.62 23.37 16.84
CA ARG A 519 41.51 22.51 17.33
C ARG A 519 40.15 23.17 17.13
N LEU A 520 40.02 24.44 17.46
CA LEU A 520 38.77 25.19 17.24
C LEU A 520 38.42 25.29 15.74
N LYS A 521 39.41 25.45 14.87
CA LYS A 521 39.20 25.48 13.42
C LYS A 521 38.69 24.12 12.90
N ASP A 522 39.29 23.03 13.35
CA ASP A 522 38.93 21.67 12.92
C ASP A 522 37.52 21.30 13.44
N GLU A 523 37.19 21.65 14.67
CA GLU A 523 35.82 21.44 15.24
C GLU A 523 34.77 22.29 14.52
N THR A 524 35.06 23.54 14.19
CA THR A 524 34.11 24.42 13.48
C THR A 524 33.86 23.96 12.05
N VAL A 525 34.90 23.52 11.35
CA VAL A 525 34.76 22.94 9.99
C VAL A 525 34.00 21.62 10.03
N LEU A 526 34.20 20.80 11.07
CA LEU A 526 33.49 19.56 11.26
C LEU A 526 31.99 19.82 11.52
N GLN A 527 31.68 20.76 12.43
CA GLN A 527 30.30 21.13 12.73
C GLN A 527 29.58 21.76 11.52
N ALA A 528 30.26 22.59 10.74
CA ALA A 528 29.72 23.17 9.51
C ALA A 528 29.44 22.09 8.45
N ARG A 529 30.30 21.06 8.33
CA ARG A 529 30.09 19.92 7.45
C ARG A 529 28.92 19.04 7.95
N GLU A 530 28.85 18.76 9.24
CA GLU A 530 27.72 18.01 9.82
C GLU A 530 26.38 18.73 9.62
N LEU A 531 26.35 20.07 9.78
CA LEU A 531 25.16 20.87 9.50
C LEU A 531 24.79 20.82 8.00
N GLN A 532 25.77 20.90 7.13
CA GLN A 532 25.57 20.80 5.69
C GLN A 532 25.10 19.41 5.28
N GLU A 533 25.69 18.33 5.81
CA GLU A 533 25.29 16.96 5.56
C GLU A 533 23.87 16.67 6.11
N GLN A 534 23.54 17.19 7.28
CA GLN A 534 22.20 17.05 7.86
C GLN A 534 21.15 17.84 7.06
N GLN A 535 21.47 19.04 6.56
CA GLN A 535 20.56 19.78 5.68
C GLN A 535 20.38 19.10 4.33
N VAL A 536 21.45 18.54 3.76
CA VAL A 536 21.37 17.75 2.51
C VAL A 536 20.57 16.47 2.73
N GLU A 537 20.73 15.79 3.86
CA GLU A 537 19.96 14.59 4.19
C GLU A 537 18.49 14.92 4.47
N MET A 538 18.21 16.02 5.17
CA MET A 538 16.85 16.52 5.39
C MET A 538 16.18 16.96 4.08
N ALA A 539 16.94 17.65 3.20
CA ALA A 539 16.47 18.02 1.87
C ALA A 539 16.23 16.76 0.99
N ARG A 540 17.08 15.73 1.10
CA ARG A 540 16.86 14.43 0.45
C ARG A 540 15.60 13.72 0.99
N GLN A 541 15.37 13.71 2.29
CA GLN A 541 14.18 13.13 2.89
C GLN A 541 12.92 13.91 2.48
N PHE A 542 12.98 15.23 2.44
CA PHE A 542 11.90 16.09 1.96
C PHE A 542 11.70 15.95 0.43
N ALA A 543 12.76 15.90 -0.36
CA ALA A 543 12.68 15.68 -1.80
C ALA A 543 12.15 14.28 -2.15
N ASN A 544 12.51 13.25 -1.37
CA ASN A 544 11.93 11.91 -1.51
C ASN A 544 10.45 11.90 -1.13
N TYR A 545 10.04 12.68 -0.14
CA TYR A 545 8.64 12.83 0.26
C TYR A 545 7.81 13.60 -0.79
N LEU A 546 8.35 14.70 -1.31
CA LEU A 546 7.72 15.51 -2.36
C LEU A 546 7.83 14.84 -3.74
N GLY A 547 8.94 14.19 -4.07
CA GLY A 547 9.16 13.51 -5.34
C GLY A 547 8.20 12.35 -5.57
N GLN A 548 7.73 11.69 -4.50
CA GLN A 548 6.68 10.67 -4.60
C GLN A 548 5.31 11.24 -4.95
N HIS A 549 5.02 12.48 -4.59
CA HIS A 549 3.80 13.18 -5.03
C HIS A 549 3.97 13.81 -6.42
N THR A 550 5.17 14.28 -6.77
CA THR A 550 5.47 14.90 -8.06
C THR A 550 5.64 13.86 -9.17
N ALA A 551 6.22 12.69 -8.90
CA ALA A 551 6.34 11.61 -9.88
C ALA A 551 4.97 11.10 -10.36
N ARG A 552 3.94 11.14 -9.51
CA ARG A 552 2.55 10.82 -9.90
C ARG A 552 1.93 11.96 -10.72
N GLY A 553 2.28 13.20 -10.41
CA GLY A 553 1.93 14.39 -11.21
C GLY A 553 2.61 14.36 -12.57
N GLU A 554 3.91 14.05 -12.64
CA GLU A 554 4.63 13.89 -13.90
C GLU A 554 4.15 12.71 -14.75
N GLN A 555 3.81 11.58 -14.13
CA GLN A 555 3.19 10.47 -14.87
C GLN A 555 1.79 10.80 -15.38
N LEU A 556 0.99 11.55 -14.60
CA LEU A 556 -0.31 12.05 -15.07
C LEU A 556 -0.16 13.08 -16.20
N VAL A 557 0.80 13.99 -16.09
CA VAL A 557 1.10 14.97 -17.15
C VAL A 557 1.67 14.27 -18.39
N LYS A 558 2.56 13.29 -18.25
CA LYS A 558 3.04 12.47 -19.38
C LYS A 558 1.93 11.62 -20.02
N LYS A 559 0.97 11.12 -19.23
CA LYS A 559 -0.22 10.42 -19.77
C LYS A 559 -1.17 11.38 -20.49
N LEU A 560 -1.36 12.59 -19.97
CA LEU A 560 -2.13 13.65 -20.63
C LEU A 560 -1.48 14.12 -21.92
N ILE A 561 -0.17 14.34 -21.92
CA ILE A 561 0.59 14.71 -23.13
C ILE A 561 0.48 13.61 -24.18
N LYS A 562 0.65 12.35 -23.79
CA LYS A 562 0.53 11.19 -24.69
C LYS A 562 -0.89 10.99 -25.23
N ALA A 563 -1.92 11.29 -24.43
CA ALA A 563 -3.32 11.27 -24.88
C ALA A 563 -3.61 12.38 -25.89
N VAL A 564 -3.10 13.60 -25.64
CA VAL A 564 -3.25 14.74 -26.57
C VAL A 564 -2.45 14.50 -27.87
N GLU A 565 -1.26 13.90 -27.79
CA GLU A 565 -0.47 13.55 -28.97
C GLU A 565 -1.09 12.40 -29.79
N SER A 566 -1.86 11.49 -29.14
CA SER A 566 -2.57 10.40 -29.85
C SER A 566 -3.88 10.86 -30.50
N GLU A 567 -4.46 12.00 -30.10
CA GLU A 567 -5.63 12.61 -30.75
C GLU A 567 -5.26 13.54 -31.91
N ALA A 568 -4.00 13.99 -31.99
CA ALA A 568 -3.46 14.70 -33.14
C ALA A 568 -2.98 13.69 -34.20
N GLY A 569 -3.91 13.08 -34.93
CA GLY A 569 -3.62 12.27 -36.10
C GLY A 569 -2.87 13.07 -37.16
N PRO A 570 -2.10 12.43 -38.04
CA PRO A 570 -1.30 13.13 -39.04
C PRO A 570 -2.19 13.91 -40.00
N ALA A 571 -1.99 15.23 -40.05
CA ALA A 571 -2.58 16.06 -41.07
C ALA A 571 -1.97 15.66 -42.43
N GLU A 572 -2.74 14.96 -43.23
CA GLU A 572 -2.45 14.78 -44.65
C GLU A 572 -2.48 16.14 -45.37
N GLY A 573 -1.33 16.64 -45.67
CA GLY A 573 -1.14 17.79 -46.53
C GLY A 573 -0.57 17.38 -47.86
N SER A 574 -1.42 16.91 -48.77
CA SER A 574 -1.09 16.81 -50.19
C SER A 574 -1.21 18.19 -50.81
N LEU A 575 -0.10 18.78 -51.20
CA LEU A 575 -0.06 19.85 -52.19
C LEU A 575 0.85 19.40 -53.31
N GLY A 576 0.20 18.97 -54.38
CA GLY A 576 0.81 18.79 -55.68
C GLY A 576 1.28 20.14 -56.25
N ARG A 577 2.32 20.09 -57.04
CA ARG A 577 2.69 21.07 -58.04
C ARG A 577 2.99 20.39 -59.38
N PRO A 578 2.90 21.19 -60.45
CA PRO A 578 2.35 20.80 -61.74
C PRO A 578 3.20 19.90 -62.58
#